data_3ddfe6856865c50c3fe423c77b92e135
#
_entry.id   3ddfe6856865c50c3fe423c77b92e135
#
_cell.length_a   1.000
_cell.length_b   1.000
_cell.length_c   1.000
_cell.angle_alpha   90.00
_cell.angle_beta   90.00
_cell.angle_gamma   90.00
#
_symmetry.space_group_name_H-M   'P 1'
#
loop_
_entity.id
_entity.type
_entity.pdbx_description
1 polymer ?
#
loop_
_entity_poly.entity_id
_entity_poly.type
_entity_poly.pdbx_seq_one_letter_code
_entity_poly.pdbx_strand_id
1 'polypeptide(L)'
;NYPIYTGKVTKLDGYLGNFSVDWDLENPIDPEMCTRCGACVEACPENAIDLSFQIDLQKCKSHRDCVTACASIGAIAFDRVERKRNAEFDLILDLRVDPKMRMSQTPQGYFAPGKDPFAQALVINQLLEMVGEFEKPKYFAYNEKVCAHGRNGKVGCNACIDVCSTGAISSLFKSGQGTVEVNPNLCMGCGACATVCPSGAMRYNYPSVPHQGKELKTLATVFSAEAKKLNQSAAPSLLLHTLKAGTQMIDSLGRSAHVFPKQIQGLPSFLIPYGIEHIASTGLDLWLGSLSYGFSEVVLLLSGDEDPTYRAALETQSALANAILMAYGFDSRVRLVMCESVEDLQTLSKEMGFLRERGGLTSICPPASFGLSNQKRETLEAVLEYLQKHAKTSLPEDGATLPPSSLLGGLKINQDACTLCMSCVSSCPEGALLDNPDEPKLSFIEKQCVQCGICVQTCPENALTLNPRLQTVEQRKQ
;
A
#
# COMPACT_ATOMS: atom_id res chain seq x y z
N ASN A 1 39.88 8.49 4.65
CA ASN A 1 39.81 8.98 3.24
C ASN A 1 38.62 8.35 2.56
N TYR A 2 37.70 9.16 2.12
CA TYR A 2 36.52 8.69 1.39
C TYR A 2 36.79 8.79 -0.11
N PRO A 3 36.44 7.77 -0.92
CA PRO A 3 36.57 7.84 -2.37
C PRO A 3 35.61 8.92 -2.92
N ILE A 4 36.12 9.75 -3.83
CA ILE A 4 35.34 10.75 -4.55
C ILE A 4 35.37 10.38 -6.04
N TYR A 5 34.21 10.22 -6.63
CA TYR A 5 34.04 9.89 -8.03
C TYR A 5 33.33 11.04 -8.76
N THR A 6 33.86 11.45 -9.90
CA THR A 6 33.19 12.39 -10.79
C THR A 6 32.55 11.62 -11.92
N GLY A 7 31.26 11.87 -12.15
CA GLY A 7 30.55 11.17 -13.21
C GLY A 7 29.04 11.31 -13.10
N LYS A 8 28.36 10.61 -13.97
CA LYS A 8 26.89 10.63 -14.06
C LYS A 8 26.34 9.29 -13.58
N VAL A 9 25.53 9.31 -12.54
CA VAL A 9 24.77 8.13 -12.09
C VAL A 9 23.77 7.75 -13.18
N THR A 10 23.93 6.56 -13.72
CA THR A 10 23.09 6.01 -14.81
C THR A 10 21.95 5.18 -14.25
N LYS A 11 22.22 4.37 -13.23
CA LYS A 11 21.23 3.50 -12.59
C LYS A 11 21.39 3.53 -11.08
N LEU A 12 20.28 3.44 -10.37
CA LEU A 12 20.21 3.33 -8.92
C LEU A 12 19.00 2.47 -8.57
N ASP A 13 19.26 1.32 -7.96
CA ASP A 13 18.26 0.36 -7.51
C ASP A 13 18.63 -0.15 -6.12
N GLY A 14 17.69 -0.84 -5.47
CA GLY A 14 17.97 -1.55 -4.22
C GLY A 14 17.16 -1.06 -3.03
N TYR A 15 17.63 -1.36 -1.86
CA TYR A 15 16.97 -1.14 -0.57
C TYR A 15 18.01 -0.95 0.53
N LEU A 16 17.58 -0.57 1.72
CA LEU A 16 18.43 -0.39 2.91
C LEU A 16 19.38 -1.59 3.10
N GLY A 17 20.67 -1.31 3.15
CA GLY A 17 21.75 -2.31 3.28
C GLY A 17 22.19 -2.94 1.94
N ASN A 18 21.54 -2.62 0.80
CA ASN A 18 21.91 -3.17 -0.51
C ASN A 18 21.43 -2.32 -1.66
N PHE A 19 21.85 -1.06 -1.73
CA PHE A 19 21.66 -0.22 -2.90
C PHE A 19 22.77 -0.46 -3.90
N SER A 20 22.41 -0.71 -5.16
CA SER A 20 23.37 -0.82 -6.28
C SER A 20 23.32 0.45 -7.12
N VAL A 21 24.47 1.06 -7.30
CA VAL A 21 24.64 2.30 -8.07
C VAL A 21 25.56 2.05 -9.24
N ASP A 22 25.06 2.33 -10.45
CA ASP A 22 25.86 2.38 -11.66
C ASP A 22 26.14 3.83 -12.06
N TRP A 23 27.36 4.15 -12.38
CA TRP A 23 27.73 5.46 -12.91
C TRP A 23 28.77 5.38 -14.02
N ASP A 24 28.73 6.35 -14.91
CA ASP A 24 29.76 6.57 -15.91
C ASP A 24 30.81 7.52 -15.35
N LEU A 25 32.06 7.08 -15.30
CA LEU A 25 33.18 7.87 -14.80
C LEU A 25 33.56 8.92 -15.85
N GLU A 26 33.46 10.18 -15.53
CA GLU A 26 33.80 11.27 -16.43
C GLU A 26 35.21 11.81 -16.18
N ASN A 27 35.83 11.45 -15.04
CA ASN A 27 37.14 11.97 -14.69
C ASN A 27 38.27 11.08 -15.25
N PRO A 28 39.33 11.68 -15.85
CA PRO A 28 40.49 10.93 -16.35
C PRO A 28 41.32 10.25 -15.26
N ILE A 29 41.22 10.69 -13.99
CA ILE A 29 41.94 10.07 -12.88
C ILE A 29 41.13 8.90 -12.34
N ASP A 30 41.76 7.73 -12.29
CA ASP A 30 41.22 6.55 -11.64
C ASP A 30 41.47 6.60 -10.13
N PRO A 31 40.44 6.73 -9.30
CA PRO A 31 40.61 6.85 -7.84
C PRO A 31 41.10 5.58 -7.18
N GLU A 32 40.92 4.41 -7.83
CA GLU A 32 41.42 3.12 -7.33
C GLU A 32 42.92 2.93 -7.57
N MET A 33 43.41 3.43 -8.71
CA MET A 33 44.84 3.43 -9.03
C MET A 33 45.60 4.59 -8.38
N CYS A 34 44.92 5.71 -8.09
CA CYS A 34 45.52 6.93 -7.59
C CYS A 34 46.04 6.77 -6.15
N THR A 35 47.34 6.90 -5.96
CA THR A 35 47.99 6.89 -4.63
C THR A 35 47.89 8.20 -3.85
N ARG A 36 47.25 9.23 -4.48
CA ARG A 36 47.07 10.59 -3.92
C ARG A 36 48.40 11.27 -3.53
N CYS A 37 49.46 11.05 -4.28
CA CYS A 37 50.79 11.60 -4.04
C CYS A 37 50.90 13.11 -4.27
N GLY A 38 49.93 13.75 -4.94
CA GLY A 38 49.92 15.19 -5.21
C GLY A 38 50.71 15.64 -6.45
N ALA A 39 51.53 14.80 -7.04
CA ALA A 39 52.40 15.19 -8.17
C ALA A 39 51.64 15.77 -9.37
N CYS A 40 50.43 15.27 -9.68
CA CYS A 40 49.59 15.78 -10.73
C CYS A 40 48.98 17.16 -10.43
N VAL A 41 48.76 17.47 -9.15
CA VAL A 41 48.29 18.77 -8.67
C VAL A 41 49.36 19.82 -8.90
N GLU A 42 50.61 19.51 -8.48
CA GLU A 42 51.77 20.41 -8.64
C GLU A 42 52.15 20.61 -10.12
N ALA A 43 51.99 19.56 -10.93
CA ALA A 43 52.35 19.61 -12.34
C ALA A 43 51.31 20.32 -13.23
N CYS A 44 50.13 20.67 -12.71
CA CYS A 44 49.07 21.25 -13.52
C CYS A 44 49.22 22.79 -13.64
N PRO A 45 49.58 23.36 -14.79
CA PRO A 45 49.78 24.79 -14.94
C PRO A 45 48.49 25.63 -14.82
N GLU A 46 47.32 25.01 -15.07
CA GLU A 46 46.01 25.65 -14.99
C GLU A 46 45.34 25.51 -13.63
N ASN A 47 45.98 24.83 -12.66
CA ASN A 47 45.40 24.50 -11.37
C ASN A 47 44.03 23.81 -11.54
N ALA A 48 43.89 22.97 -12.57
CA ALA A 48 42.66 22.26 -12.89
C ALA A 48 42.50 20.96 -12.06
N ILE A 49 43.48 20.61 -11.21
CA ILE A 49 43.44 19.45 -10.32
C ILE A 49 43.68 19.96 -8.90
N ASP A 50 42.77 19.63 -8.00
CA ASP A 50 42.89 19.96 -6.57
C ASP A 50 43.13 18.70 -5.71
N LEU A 51 43.10 18.85 -4.40
CA LEU A 51 43.29 17.76 -3.44
C LEU A 51 42.13 16.73 -3.41
N SER A 52 41.06 16.96 -4.19
CA SER A 52 40.04 15.94 -4.44
C SER A 52 40.51 14.88 -5.46
N PHE A 53 41.64 15.18 -6.16
CA PHE A 53 42.20 14.35 -7.23
C PHE A 53 41.20 14.15 -8.38
N GLN A 54 40.47 15.21 -8.70
CA GLN A 54 39.57 15.30 -9.84
C GLN A 54 40.09 16.37 -10.80
N ILE A 55 39.91 16.13 -12.09
CA ILE A 55 40.26 17.13 -13.12
C ILE A 55 39.03 17.97 -13.45
N ASP A 56 39.07 19.27 -13.19
CA ASP A 56 38.08 20.21 -13.67
C ASP A 56 38.27 20.37 -15.20
N LEU A 57 37.41 19.68 -15.97
CA LEU A 57 37.49 19.67 -17.43
C LEU A 57 37.19 21.04 -18.07
N GLN A 58 36.57 21.98 -17.32
CA GLN A 58 36.34 23.33 -17.80
C GLN A 58 37.61 24.19 -17.70
N LYS A 59 38.45 23.97 -16.69
CA LYS A 59 39.73 24.65 -16.53
C LYS A 59 40.86 23.97 -17.31
N CYS A 60 40.73 22.67 -17.56
CA CYS A 60 41.78 21.88 -18.20
C CYS A 60 41.98 22.28 -19.68
N LYS A 61 43.20 22.71 -20.03
CA LYS A 61 43.60 22.99 -21.39
C LYS A 61 44.39 21.83 -22.06
N SER A 62 44.36 20.66 -21.48
CA SER A 62 44.92 19.42 -22.04
C SER A 62 46.46 19.45 -22.29
N HIS A 63 47.22 20.10 -21.43
CA HIS A 63 48.70 20.11 -21.49
C HIS A 63 49.32 18.74 -21.28
N ARG A 64 48.63 17.84 -20.55
CA ARG A 64 49.07 16.46 -20.27
C ARG A 64 50.26 16.33 -19.31
N ASP A 65 50.75 17.40 -18.68
CA ASP A 65 51.86 17.35 -17.72
C ASP A 65 51.50 16.47 -16.52
N CYS A 66 50.22 16.47 -16.11
CA CYS A 66 49.70 15.57 -15.10
C CYS A 66 49.83 14.07 -15.46
N VAL A 67 49.69 13.71 -16.73
CA VAL A 67 49.89 12.33 -17.22
C VAL A 67 51.34 11.93 -17.09
N THR A 68 52.28 12.84 -17.46
CA THR A 68 53.71 12.64 -17.37
C THR A 68 54.12 12.50 -15.87
N ALA A 69 53.61 13.35 -15.00
CA ALA A 69 53.89 13.29 -13.54
C ALA A 69 53.30 12.00 -12.90
N CYS A 70 52.27 11.40 -13.48
CA CYS A 70 51.63 10.18 -12.98
C CYS A 70 52.10 8.92 -13.73
N ALA A 71 53.08 9.01 -14.63
CA ALA A 71 53.48 7.91 -15.52
C ALA A 71 53.86 6.62 -14.80
N SER A 72 54.48 6.70 -13.62
CA SER A 72 54.87 5.53 -12.83
C SER A 72 53.70 4.77 -12.18
N ILE A 73 52.57 5.46 -12.00
CA ILE A 73 51.34 4.92 -11.39
C ILE A 73 50.32 4.59 -12.48
N GLY A 74 50.26 5.41 -13.55
CA GLY A 74 49.32 5.25 -14.66
C GLY A 74 47.85 5.51 -14.31
N ALA A 75 47.60 6.25 -13.24
CA ALA A 75 46.23 6.52 -12.78
C ALA A 75 45.48 7.51 -13.69
N ILE A 76 46.17 8.31 -14.52
CA ILE A 76 45.59 9.34 -15.38
C ILE A 76 45.56 8.88 -16.82
N ALA A 77 44.37 8.65 -17.36
CA ALA A 77 44.16 8.29 -18.77
C ALA A 77 42.91 9.00 -19.32
N PHE A 78 43.09 9.88 -20.29
CA PHE A 78 41.99 10.64 -20.93
C PHE A 78 41.23 9.84 -21.97
N ASP A 79 41.82 8.76 -22.48
CA ASP A 79 41.33 7.84 -23.50
C ASP A 79 40.81 6.51 -22.95
N ARG A 80 40.60 6.44 -21.65
CA ARG A 80 40.11 5.23 -20.97
C ARG A 80 38.78 4.78 -21.55
N VAL A 81 38.72 3.51 -22.00
CA VAL A 81 37.54 2.92 -22.68
C VAL A 81 36.50 2.45 -21.66
N GLU A 82 36.94 1.87 -20.51
CA GLU A 82 36.02 1.42 -19.46
C GLU A 82 35.72 2.57 -18.48
N ARG A 83 34.56 3.20 -18.67
CA ARG A 83 34.10 4.31 -17.82
C ARG A 83 32.97 3.90 -16.88
N LYS A 84 32.38 2.71 -17.05
CA LYS A 84 31.28 2.24 -16.20
C LYS A 84 31.81 1.69 -14.91
N ARG A 85 31.18 2.11 -13.83
CA ARG A 85 31.45 1.63 -12.46
C ARG A 85 30.14 1.21 -11.82
N ASN A 86 30.23 0.22 -10.95
CA ASN A 86 29.17 -0.22 -10.08
C ASN A 86 29.72 -0.36 -8.66
N ALA A 87 28.92 0.02 -7.66
CA ALA A 87 29.19 -0.28 -6.27
C ALA A 87 27.91 -0.44 -5.48
N GLU A 88 28.01 -1.14 -4.37
CA GLU A 88 26.93 -1.34 -3.40
C GLU A 88 27.12 -0.43 -2.21
N PHE A 89 26.01 0.08 -1.67
CA PHE A 89 25.94 1.00 -0.56
C PHE A 89 24.80 0.64 0.37
N ASP A 90 25.00 0.82 1.67
CA ASP A 90 23.96 0.58 2.68
C ASP A 90 22.87 1.67 2.66
N LEU A 91 23.28 2.91 2.41
CA LEU A 91 22.46 4.11 2.47
C LEU A 91 22.77 5.03 1.28
N ILE A 92 21.77 5.77 0.82
CA ILE A 92 21.92 6.78 -0.23
C ILE A 92 21.39 8.12 0.26
N LEU A 93 22.22 9.16 0.23
CA LEU A 93 21.82 10.56 0.37
C LEU A 93 21.94 11.26 -0.98
N ASP A 94 20.81 11.49 -1.63
CA ASP A 94 20.72 12.14 -2.93
C ASP A 94 20.45 13.63 -2.76
N LEU A 95 21.50 14.45 -2.91
CA LEU A 95 21.42 15.91 -2.78
C LEU A 95 21.07 16.63 -4.09
N ARG A 96 20.72 15.87 -5.14
CA ARG A 96 20.33 16.48 -6.41
C ARG A 96 18.98 17.15 -6.31
N VAL A 97 18.78 18.19 -7.12
CA VAL A 97 17.47 18.87 -7.28
C VAL A 97 16.42 17.92 -7.82
N ASP A 98 16.88 17.05 -8.72
CA ASP A 98 16.10 16.05 -9.41
C ASP A 98 16.59 14.66 -8.97
N PRO A 99 15.91 14.03 -7.99
CA PRO A 99 16.35 12.79 -7.40
C PRO A 99 16.29 11.64 -8.43
N LYS A 100 17.17 10.66 -8.28
CA LYS A 100 17.26 9.54 -9.22
C LYS A 100 16.09 8.56 -9.06
N MET A 101 15.66 8.33 -7.84
CA MET A 101 14.47 7.54 -7.56
C MET A 101 13.27 8.48 -7.43
N ARG A 102 12.38 8.45 -8.44
CA ARG A 102 11.13 9.23 -8.49
C ARG A 102 9.96 8.29 -8.20
N MET A 103 9.78 7.95 -6.95
CA MET A 103 8.69 7.11 -6.48
C MET A 103 7.90 7.89 -5.43
N SER A 104 6.60 7.70 -5.35
CA SER A 104 5.76 8.30 -4.29
C SER A 104 6.19 7.84 -2.90
N GLN A 105 6.69 6.61 -2.81
CA GLN A 105 7.33 6.09 -1.61
C GLN A 105 8.71 5.54 -1.98
N THR A 106 9.75 6.22 -1.53
CA THR A 106 11.14 5.78 -1.73
C THR A 106 11.48 4.63 -0.78
N PRO A 107 12.36 3.70 -1.19
CA PRO A 107 12.85 2.64 -0.30
C PRO A 107 13.49 3.22 0.97
N GLN A 108 13.36 2.51 2.08
CA GLN A 108 14.11 2.87 3.30
C GLN A 108 15.59 2.95 3.01
N GLY A 109 16.26 3.95 3.60
CA GLY A 109 17.70 4.17 3.38
C GLY A 109 18.02 5.05 2.17
N TYR A 110 17.04 5.43 1.34
CA TYR A 110 17.19 6.45 0.31
C TYR A 110 16.59 7.76 0.76
N PHE A 111 17.40 8.81 0.80
CA PHE A 111 17.01 10.15 1.24
C PHE A 111 17.28 11.17 0.14
N ALA A 112 16.28 11.97 -0.17
CA ALA A 112 16.36 13.02 -1.20
C ALA A 112 15.76 14.34 -0.68
N PRO A 113 16.45 15.05 0.23
CA PRO A 113 15.93 16.26 0.88
C PRO A 113 15.89 17.50 -0.04
N GLY A 114 16.39 17.38 -1.27
CA GLY A 114 16.44 18.50 -2.22
C GLY A 114 17.38 19.61 -1.78
N LYS A 115 16.99 20.88 -2.07
CA LYS A 115 17.82 22.07 -1.80
C LYS A 115 17.59 22.71 -0.43
N ASP A 116 16.60 22.29 0.32
CA ASP A 116 16.29 22.88 1.62
C ASP A 116 17.35 22.51 2.66
N PRO A 117 18.13 23.48 3.20
CA PRO A 117 19.17 23.20 4.18
C PRO A 117 18.63 22.61 5.48
N PHE A 118 17.39 22.96 5.87
CA PHE A 118 16.78 22.44 7.08
C PHE A 118 16.40 20.96 6.90
N ALA A 119 15.79 20.62 5.75
CA ALA A 119 15.49 19.23 5.41
C ALA A 119 16.78 18.39 5.31
N GLN A 120 17.85 18.93 4.74
CA GLN A 120 19.16 18.28 4.69
C GLN A 120 19.73 18.00 6.09
N ALA A 121 19.64 18.97 7.00
CA ALA A 121 20.11 18.81 8.38
C ALA A 121 19.31 17.74 9.14
N LEU A 122 17.98 17.69 8.94
CA LEU A 122 17.14 16.66 9.54
C LEU A 122 17.51 15.24 9.03
N VAL A 123 17.73 15.10 7.73
CA VAL A 123 18.15 13.83 7.13
C VAL A 123 19.51 13.40 7.63
N ILE A 124 20.47 14.32 7.78
CA ILE A 124 21.80 14.00 8.34
C ILE A 124 21.66 13.45 9.77
N ASN A 125 20.82 14.05 10.62
CA ASN A 125 20.56 13.55 11.96
C ASN A 125 19.93 12.14 11.93
N GLN A 126 18.99 11.88 11.01
CA GLN A 126 18.43 10.53 10.84
C GLN A 126 19.49 9.51 10.41
N LEU A 127 20.39 9.89 9.50
CA LEU A 127 21.48 9.02 9.04
C LEU A 127 22.44 8.65 10.17
N LEU A 128 22.71 9.55 11.13
CA LEU A 128 23.54 9.27 12.30
C LEU A 128 22.93 8.19 13.19
N GLU A 129 21.61 8.10 13.26
CA GLU A 129 20.88 7.07 14.02
C GLU A 129 20.83 5.72 13.29
N MET A 130 21.18 5.69 12.00
CA MET A 130 21.14 4.49 11.16
C MET A 130 22.51 3.76 11.11
N VAL A 131 23.30 3.87 12.15
CA VAL A 131 24.57 3.14 12.30
C VAL A 131 24.33 1.90 13.16
N GLY A 132 24.57 0.69 12.60
CA GLY A 132 24.40 -0.58 13.30
C GLY A 132 23.63 -1.62 12.48
N GLU A 133 23.20 -2.69 13.15
CA GLU A 133 22.36 -3.74 12.56
C GLU A 133 20.90 -3.48 12.91
N PHE A 134 20.02 -3.59 11.90
CA PHE A 134 18.59 -3.35 12.06
C PHE A 134 17.80 -4.57 11.59
N GLU A 135 16.87 -5.02 12.42
CA GLU A 135 15.89 -6.02 12.03
C GLU A 135 14.68 -5.35 11.41
N LYS A 136 14.37 -5.69 10.17
CA LYS A 136 13.15 -5.21 9.48
C LYS A 136 11.97 -6.12 9.80
N PRO A 137 10.86 -5.60 10.34
CA PRO A 137 9.67 -6.42 10.60
C PRO A 137 9.13 -7.06 9.32
N LYS A 138 8.66 -8.30 9.41
CA LYS A 138 7.91 -8.94 8.34
C LYS A 138 6.46 -8.47 8.40
N TYR A 139 6.12 -7.45 7.64
CA TYR A 139 4.82 -6.79 7.65
C TYR A 139 3.67 -7.65 7.12
N PHE A 140 3.97 -8.69 6.35
CA PHE A 140 2.99 -9.51 5.64
C PHE A 140 3.12 -11.00 5.97
N ALA A 141 2.02 -11.73 5.81
CA ALA A 141 2.00 -13.19 5.70
C ALA A 141 1.36 -13.58 4.37
N TYR A 142 1.91 -14.58 3.71
CA TYR A 142 1.44 -15.09 2.44
C TYR A 142 1.11 -16.57 2.52
N ASN A 143 -0.08 -16.95 2.03
CA ASN A 143 -0.53 -18.32 1.89
C ASN A 143 -0.76 -18.64 0.41
N GLU A 144 0.18 -19.35 -0.20
CA GLU A 144 0.12 -19.71 -1.61
C GLU A 144 -1.06 -20.64 -1.97
N LYS A 145 -1.56 -21.45 -1.01
CA LYS A 145 -2.62 -22.44 -1.25
C LYS A 145 -3.93 -21.80 -1.71
N VAL A 146 -4.25 -20.62 -1.19
CA VAL A 146 -5.47 -19.86 -1.53
C VAL A 146 -5.17 -18.67 -2.46
N CYS A 147 -3.96 -18.61 -3.03
CA CYS A 147 -3.60 -17.55 -3.96
C CYS A 147 -4.25 -17.79 -5.33
N ALA A 148 -4.96 -16.77 -5.81
CA ALA A 148 -5.64 -16.79 -7.11
C ALA A 148 -4.79 -16.21 -8.24
N HIS A 149 -3.45 -16.09 -8.05
CA HIS A 149 -2.57 -15.48 -9.04
C HIS A 149 -2.49 -16.29 -10.34
N GLY A 150 -2.34 -17.61 -10.25
CA GLY A 150 -2.28 -18.39 -11.48
C GLY A 150 -2.46 -19.90 -11.28
N ARG A 151 -3.12 -20.53 -12.25
CA ARG A 151 -3.31 -21.97 -12.36
C ARG A 151 -3.28 -22.38 -13.83
N ASN A 152 -2.85 -23.63 -14.10
CA ASN A 152 -2.82 -24.18 -15.47
C ASN A 152 -2.10 -23.28 -16.51
N GLY A 153 -1.03 -22.58 -16.08
CA GLY A 153 -0.28 -21.67 -16.94
C GLY A 153 -1.01 -20.35 -17.26
N LYS A 154 -2.16 -20.08 -16.68
CA LYS A 154 -2.93 -18.83 -16.85
C LYS A 154 -2.76 -17.92 -15.64
N VAL A 155 -2.65 -16.62 -15.91
CA VAL A 155 -2.64 -15.59 -14.87
C VAL A 155 -4.08 -15.23 -14.53
N GLY A 156 -4.44 -15.30 -13.25
CA GLY A 156 -5.75 -14.87 -12.75
C GLY A 156 -5.68 -13.47 -12.14
N CYS A 157 -5.35 -13.39 -10.84
CA CYS A 157 -5.35 -12.16 -10.07
C CYS A 157 -3.95 -11.54 -9.96
N ASN A 158 -3.79 -10.26 -10.31
CA ASN A 158 -2.55 -9.47 -10.14
C ASN A 158 -2.68 -8.35 -9.10
N ALA A 159 -3.79 -8.23 -8.40
CA ALA A 159 -4.12 -7.06 -7.58
C ALA A 159 -3.01 -6.63 -6.61
N CYS A 160 -2.32 -7.58 -5.95
CA CYS A 160 -1.23 -7.28 -5.03
C CYS A 160 0.05 -6.82 -5.74
N ILE A 161 0.29 -7.29 -6.97
CA ILE A 161 1.43 -6.86 -7.80
C ILE A 161 1.18 -5.43 -8.28
N ASP A 162 -0.01 -5.18 -8.85
CA ASP A 162 -0.38 -3.91 -9.47
C ASP A 162 -0.44 -2.76 -8.45
N VAL A 163 -0.82 -3.05 -7.19
CA VAL A 163 -0.89 -2.04 -6.12
C VAL A 163 0.46 -1.75 -5.46
N CYS A 164 1.50 -2.59 -5.69
CA CYS A 164 2.78 -2.44 -4.99
C CYS A 164 3.64 -1.32 -5.59
N SER A 165 3.63 -0.13 -5.02
CA SER A 165 4.38 1.04 -5.50
C SER A 165 5.91 0.85 -5.50
N THR A 166 6.43 -0.06 -4.65
CA THR A 166 7.88 -0.33 -4.56
C THR A 166 8.32 -1.51 -5.41
N GLY A 167 7.40 -2.18 -6.14
CA GLY A 167 7.72 -3.37 -6.92
C GLY A 167 8.23 -4.55 -6.09
N ALA A 168 7.92 -4.58 -4.78
CA ALA A 168 8.35 -5.65 -3.87
C ALA A 168 7.69 -7.00 -4.18
N ILE A 169 6.61 -7.02 -4.96
CA ILE A 169 5.85 -8.23 -5.27
C ILE A 169 6.02 -8.56 -6.76
N SER A 170 6.45 -9.77 -7.04
CA SER A 170 6.65 -10.28 -8.39
C SER A 170 5.88 -11.58 -8.64
N SER A 171 5.60 -11.84 -9.91
CA SER A 171 4.98 -13.10 -10.35
C SER A 171 6.01 -14.22 -10.42
N LEU A 172 5.65 -15.39 -9.89
CA LEU A 172 6.46 -16.59 -9.94
C LEU A 172 5.63 -17.75 -10.50
N PHE A 173 6.02 -18.26 -11.67
CA PHE A 173 5.40 -19.45 -12.26
C PHE A 173 6.34 -20.64 -12.16
N LYS A 174 5.86 -21.73 -11.58
CA LYS A 174 6.57 -23.02 -11.53
C LYS A 174 5.60 -24.14 -11.94
N SER A 175 5.99 -24.92 -12.95
CA SER A 175 5.22 -26.09 -13.40
C SER A 175 3.73 -25.79 -13.68
N GLY A 176 3.43 -24.64 -14.25
CA GLY A 176 2.05 -24.22 -14.57
C GLY A 176 1.25 -23.64 -13.40
N GLN A 177 1.79 -23.62 -12.19
CA GLN A 177 1.19 -22.97 -11.03
C GLN A 177 1.80 -21.59 -10.84
N GLY A 178 0.96 -20.56 -10.75
CA GLY A 178 1.35 -19.19 -10.49
C GLY A 178 1.18 -18.81 -9.03
N THR A 179 2.26 -18.31 -8.44
CA THR A 179 2.29 -17.72 -7.09
C THR A 179 2.93 -16.34 -7.15
N VAL A 180 2.92 -15.61 -6.06
CA VAL A 180 3.65 -14.36 -5.95
C VAL A 180 4.83 -14.52 -5.00
N GLU A 181 5.92 -13.88 -5.31
CA GLU A 181 7.07 -13.75 -4.43
C GLU A 181 7.15 -12.31 -3.91
N VAL A 182 7.43 -12.17 -2.63
CA VAL A 182 7.55 -10.85 -2.00
C VAL A 182 8.98 -10.67 -1.50
N ASN A 183 9.67 -9.65 -2.01
CA ASN A 183 10.96 -9.23 -1.46
C ASN A 183 10.72 -8.45 -0.16
N PRO A 184 11.06 -9.02 1.02
CA PRO A 184 10.80 -8.36 2.29
C PRO A 184 11.63 -7.10 2.49
N ASN A 185 12.77 -6.99 1.80
CA ASN A 185 13.66 -5.85 1.91
C ASN A 185 13.12 -4.62 1.14
N LEU A 186 12.44 -4.84 0.02
CA LEU A 186 11.73 -3.78 -0.72
C LEU A 186 10.38 -3.43 -0.10
N CYS A 187 9.78 -4.34 0.68
CA CYS A 187 8.47 -4.12 1.28
C CYS A 187 8.50 -2.95 2.27
N MET A 188 7.70 -1.91 2.06
CA MET A 188 7.60 -0.73 2.91
C MET A 188 6.57 -0.86 4.05
N GLY A 189 5.86 -1.99 4.13
CA GLY A 189 4.87 -2.20 5.18
C GLY A 189 3.57 -1.41 5.02
N CYS A 190 3.26 -0.92 3.83
CA CYS A 190 2.03 -0.13 3.59
C CYS A 190 0.73 -0.93 3.70
N GLY A 191 0.77 -2.28 3.61
CA GLY A 191 -0.39 -3.15 3.76
C GLY A 191 -1.37 -3.20 2.59
N ALA A 192 -1.20 -2.37 1.55
CA ALA A 192 -2.11 -2.29 0.40
C ALA A 192 -2.34 -3.64 -0.29
N CYS A 193 -1.31 -4.46 -0.41
CA CYS A 193 -1.41 -5.80 -1.01
C CYS A 193 -2.39 -6.73 -0.26
N ALA A 194 -2.50 -6.60 1.06
CA ALA A 194 -3.44 -7.38 1.87
C ALA A 194 -4.89 -6.88 1.68
N THR A 195 -5.08 -5.57 1.57
CA THR A 195 -6.42 -4.99 1.43
C THR A 195 -7.04 -5.30 0.07
N VAL A 196 -6.25 -5.29 -1.02
CA VAL A 196 -6.75 -5.62 -2.36
C VAL A 196 -6.85 -7.13 -2.62
N CYS A 197 -6.23 -7.98 -1.79
CA CYS A 197 -6.25 -9.44 -1.99
C CYS A 197 -7.68 -9.98 -1.81
N PRO A 198 -8.33 -10.56 -2.85
CA PRO A 198 -9.71 -11.01 -2.75
C PRO A 198 -9.87 -12.32 -1.95
N SER A 199 -8.86 -13.20 -2.01
CA SER A 199 -8.87 -14.47 -1.29
C SER A 199 -8.33 -14.37 0.14
N GLY A 200 -7.63 -13.28 0.50
CA GLY A 200 -6.90 -13.18 1.76
C GLY A 200 -5.62 -14.03 1.81
N ALA A 201 -5.10 -14.44 0.64
CA ALA A 201 -3.79 -15.10 0.54
C ALA A 201 -2.68 -14.20 1.08
N MET A 202 -2.74 -12.91 0.78
CA MET A 202 -1.87 -11.89 1.35
C MET A 202 -2.55 -11.26 2.57
N ARG A 203 -1.85 -11.20 3.70
CA ARG A 203 -2.36 -10.66 4.97
C ARG A 203 -1.38 -9.68 5.56
N TYR A 204 -1.90 -8.62 6.19
CA TYR A 204 -1.12 -7.65 6.93
C TYR A 204 -1.01 -8.06 8.40
N ASN A 205 0.20 -7.98 8.98
CA ASN A 205 0.47 -8.46 10.34
C ASN A 205 0.93 -7.37 11.32
N TYR A 206 0.97 -6.10 10.90
CA TYR A 206 1.59 -5.05 11.71
C TYR A 206 0.77 -3.74 11.76
N PRO A 207 -0.25 -3.68 12.60
CA PRO A 207 -0.89 -4.75 13.36
C PRO A 207 -1.85 -5.59 12.50
N SER A 208 -2.19 -6.79 12.97
CA SER A 208 -3.14 -7.68 12.28
C SER A 208 -4.58 -7.17 12.39
N VAL A 209 -5.45 -7.56 11.43
CA VAL A 209 -6.87 -7.19 11.43
C VAL A 209 -7.60 -7.59 12.71
N PRO A 210 -7.40 -8.79 13.31
CA PRO A 210 -8.01 -9.12 14.60
C PRO A 210 -7.56 -8.22 15.75
N HIS A 211 -6.31 -7.78 15.75
CA HIS A 211 -5.80 -6.87 16.77
C HIS A 211 -6.50 -5.50 16.66
N GLN A 212 -6.49 -4.91 15.46
CA GLN A 212 -7.20 -3.65 15.19
C GLN A 212 -8.70 -3.78 15.51
N GLY A 213 -9.34 -4.88 15.08
CA GLY A 213 -10.75 -5.14 15.34
C GLY A 213 -11.07 -5.20 16.84
N LYS A 214 -10.19 -5.80 17.66
CA LYS A 214 -10.36 -5.83 19.13
C LYS A 214 -10.26 -4.43 19.74
N GLU A 215 -9.32 -3.63 19.31
CA GLU A 215 -9.16 -2.24 19.77
C GLU A 215 -10.37 -1.39 19.39
N LEU A 216 -10.78 -1.42 18.12
CA LEU A 216 -11.93 -0.67 17.63
C LEU A 216 -13.23 -1.07 18.33
N LYS A 217 -13.44 -2.38 18.54
CA LYS A 217 -14.57 -2.87 19.33
C LYS A 217 -14.56 -2.33 20.77
N THR A 218 -13.39 -2.28 21.40
CA THR A 218 -13.22 -1.74 22.74
C THR A 218 -13.55 -0.25 22.77
N LEU A 219 -13.01 0.52 21.82
CA LEU A 219 -13.29 1.96 21.70
C LEU A 219 -14.79 2.23 21.52
N ALA A 220 -15.47 1.53 20.61
CA ALA A 220 -16.91 1.67 20.41
C ALA A 220 -17.71 1.32 21.67
N THR A 221 -17.31 0.27 22.39
CA THR A 221 -17.98 -0.19 23.62
C THR A 221 -17.83 0.84 24.74
N VAL A 222 -16.62 1.34 24.98
CA VAL A 222 -16.34 2.35 26.01
C VAL A 222 -17.08 3.64 25.71
N PHE A 223 -17.01 4.12 24.47
CA PHE A 223 -17.74 5.32 24.05
C PHE A 223 -19.25 5.19 24.31
N SER A 224 -19.84 4.07 23.88
CA SER A 224 -21.27 3.82 24.04
C SER A 224 -21.68 3.74 25.53
N ALA A 225 -20.82 3.20 26.40
CA ALA A 225 -21.07 3.14 27.84
C ALA A 225 -21.03 4.53 28.46
N GLU A 226 -20.06 5.36 28.09
CA GLU A 226 -19.97 6.75 28.64
C GLU A 226 -21.08 7.65 28.10
N ALA A 227 -21.42 7.54 26.80
CA ALA A 227 -22.54 8.28 26.20
C ALA A 227 -23.87 7.98 26.94
N LYS A 228 -24.13 6.71 27.30
CA LYS A 228 -25.31 6.32 28.08
C LYS A 228 -25.34 6.95 29.48
N LYS A 229 -24.21 7.03 30.18
CA LYS A 229 -24.11 7.70 31.48
C LYS A 229 -24.47 9.19 31.39
N LEU A 230 -24.18 9.81 30.28
CA LEU A 230 -24.48 11.21 29.99
C LEU A 230 -25.88 11.42 29.38
N ASN A 231 -26.73 10.39 29.32
CA ASN A 231 -28.03 10.41 28.66
C ASN A 231 -27.97 10.86 27.19
N GLN A 232 -26.86 10.60 26.52
CA GLN A 232 -26.67 10.89 25.09
C GLN A 232 -26.88 9.64 24.28
N SER A 233 -27.81 9.65 23.33
CA SER A 233 -27.98 8.60 22.33
C SER A 233 -27.01 8.86 21.18
N ALA A 234 -25.72 8.56 21.41
CA ALA A 234 -24.66 8.91 20.47
C ALA A 234 -23.88 7.66 20.01
N ALA A 235 -23.80 7.46 18.72
CA ALA A 235 -22.84 6.52 18.13
C ALA A 235 -21.51 7.23 17.81
N PRO A 236 -20.36 6.60 18.04
CA PRO A 236 -19.08 7.17 17.62
C PRO A 236 -18.91 7.10 16.10
N SER A 237 -18.17 8.03 15.52
CA SER A 237 -17.63 7.96 14.16
C SER A 237 -16.13 7.65 14.24
N LEU A 238 -15.61 6.85 13.32
CA LEU A 238 -14.21 6.46 13.29
C LEU A 238 -13.45 7.33 12.28
N LEU A 239 -12.35 7.96 12.69
CA LEU A 239 -11.41 8.68 11.83
C LEU A 239 -10.10 7.90 11.75
N LEU A 240 -9.92 7.16 10.67
CA LEU A 240 -8.64 6.49 10.38
C LEU A 240 -7.67 7.51 9.78
N HIS A 241 -6.48 7.63 10.38
CA HIS A 241 -5.46 8.58 9.93
C HIS A 241 -4.05 7.98 10.05
N THR A 242 -3.09 8.49 9.30
CA THR A 242 -1.69 8.07 9.41
C THR A 242 -1.05 8.60 10.69
N LEU A 243 -0.16 7.80 11.30
CA LEU A 243 0.57 8.17 12.53
C LEU A 243 1.49 9.39 12.35
N LYS A 244 1.95 9.66 11.13
CA LYS A 244 2.78 10.85 10.84
C LYS A 244 1.91 12.06 10.47
N ALA A 245 1.61 12.23 9.21
CA ALA A 245 0.91 13.42 8.69
C ALA A 245 -0.47 13.62 9.35
N GLY A 246 -1.26 12.56 9.48
CA GLY A 246 -2.58 12.63 10.10
C GLY A 246 -2.53 13.08 11.58
N THR A 247 -1.61 12.51 12.38
CA THR A 247 -1.44 12.93 13.79
C THR A 247 -1.00 14.38 13.89
N GLN A 248 -0.01 14.81 13.08
CA GLN A 248 0.45 16.19 13.07
C GLN A 248 -0.66 17.19 12.74
N MET A 249 -1.54 16.81 11.82
CA MET A 249 -2.68 17.62 11.40
C MET A 249 -3.72 17.76 12.53
N ILE A 250 -4.06 16.64 13.18
CA ILE A 250 -4.99 16.60 14.32
C ILE A 250 -4.44 17.40 15.49
N ASP A 251 -3.17 17.23 15.84
CA ASP A 251 -2.50 17.99 16.91
C ASP A 251 -2.46 19.49 16.61
N SER A 252 -2.21 19.85 15.36
CA SER A 252 -2.20 21.25 14.93
C SER A 252 -3.58 21.89 15.00
N LEU A 253 -4.65 21.15 14.61
CA LEU A 253 -6.03 21.60 14.79
C LEU A 253 -6.35 21.76 16.28
N GLY A 254 -5.95 20.82 17.14
CA GLY A 254 -6.17 20.87 18.58
C GLY A 254 -5.48 22.08 19.22
N ARG A 255 -4.22 22.34 18.86
CA ARG A 255 -3.49 23.54 19.31
C ARG A 255 -4.16 24.83 18.85
N SER A 256 -4.55 24.88 17.58
CA SER A 256 -5.25 26.06 17.02
C SER A 256 -6.59 26.31 17.71
N ALA A 257 -7.37 25.28 17.99
CA ALA A 257 -8.63 25.39 18.72
C ALA A 257 -8.42 25.84 20.15
N HIS A 258 -7.33 25.43 20.81
CA HIS A 258 -7.00 25.90 22.16
C HIS A 258 -6.62 27.40 22.18
N VAL A 259 -5.87 27.85 21.20
CA VAL A 259 -5.42 29.28 21.11
C VAL A 259 -6.54 30.19 20.63
N PHE A 260 -7.38 29.72 19.69
CA PHE A 260 -8.45 30.52 19.06
C PHE A 260 -9.84 29.89 19.23
N PRO A 261 -10.33 29.63 20.47
CA PRO A 261 -11.53 28.84 20.71
C PRO A 261 -12.84 29.43 20.16
N LYS A 262 -12.83 30.73 19.85
CA LYS A 262 -13.99 31.41 19.24
C LYS A 262 -14.06 31.26 17.71
N GLN A 263 -12.96 30.91 17.07
CA GLN A 263 -12.82 30.89 15.61
C GLN A 263 -12.61 29.46 15.08
N ILE A 264 -11.89 28.63 15.84
CA ILE A 264 -11.48 27.30 15.46
C ILE A 264 -12.08 26.30 16.43
N GLN A 265 -12.78 25.30 15.89
CA GLN A 265 -13.27 24.15 16.63
C GLN A 265 -12.32 22.97 16.40
N GLY A 266 -12.00 22.23 17.47
CA GLY A 266 -11.29 20.97 17.39
C GLY A 266 -12.17 19.86 16.81
N LEU A 267 -11.67 18.62 16.82
CA LEU A 267 -12.48 17.46 16.43
C LEU A 267 -13.67 17.30 17.37
N PRO A 268 -14.87 16.98 16.84
CA PRO A 268 -16.01 16.66 17.70
C PRO A 268 -15.72 15.44 18.58
N SER A 269 -16.21 15.44 19.81
CA SER A 269 -15.95 14.36 20.79
C SER A 269 -16.41 12.97 20.37
N PHE A 270 -17.31 12.88 19.42
CA PHE A 270 -17.80 11.60 18.86
C PHE A 270 -16.97 11.10 17.68
N LEU A 271 -16.11 11.93 17.08
CA LEU A 271 -15.20 11.53 16.02
C LEU A 271 -13.90 11.02 16.65
N ILE A 272 -13.76 9.70 16.73
CA ILE A 272 -12.66 9.03 17.40
C ILE A 272 -11.50 8.86 16.41
N PRO A 273 -10.38 9.57 16.60
CA PRO A 273 -9.19 9.35 15.77
C PRO A 273 -8.53 8.02 16.16
N TYR A 274 -8.17 7.25 15.16
CA TYR A 274 -7.43 5.99 15.27
C TYR A 274 -6.24 6.01 14.32
N GLY A 275 -5.03 6.09 14.89
CA GLY A 275 -3.76 6.17 14.15
C GLY A 275 -3.30 4.82 13.63
N ILE A 276 -2.91 4.78 12.37
CA ILE A 276 -2.35 3.61 11.68
C ILE A 276 -1.07 4.01 10.92
N GLU A 277 -0.17 3.07 10.70
CA GLU A 277 1.09 3.36 9.99
C GLU A 277 0.83 3.87 8.56
N HIS A 278 -0.06 3.20 7.85
CA HIS A 278 -0.41 3.58 6.48
C HIS A 278 -1.91 3.33 6.22
N ILE A 279 -2.58 4.32 5.64
CA ILE A 279 -4.04 4.24 5.39
C ILE A 279 -4.44 3.05 4.52
N ALA A 280 -3.60 2.67 3.55
CA ALA A 280 -3.82 1.52 2.67
C ALA A 280 -3.70 0.15 3.38
N SER A 281 -3.28 0.10 4.66
CA SER A 281 -3.28 -1.13 5.45
C SER A 281 -4.67 -1.57 5.92
N THR A 282 -5.66 -0.70 5.78
CA THR A 282 -7.06 -0.96 6.17
C THR A 282 -7.93 -1.17 4.93
N GLY A 283 -8.90 -2.05 5.03
CA GLY A 283 -9.77 -2.40 3.92
C GLY A 283 -11.21 -2.69 4.33
N LEU A 284 -11.96 -3.14 3.36
CA LEU A 284 -13.39 -3.46 3.42
C LEU A 284 -13.78 -4.27 4.68
N ASP A 285 -12.98 -5.25 5.04
CA ASP A 285 -13.22 -6.15 6.18
C ASP A 285 -13.16 -5.41 7.52
N LEU A 286 -12.17 -4.53 7.70
CA LEU A 286 -12.05 -3.72 8.91
C LEU A 286 -13.13 -2.63 8.97
N TRP A 287 -13.43 -1.98 7.84
CA TRP A 287 -14.40 -0.88 7.81
C TRP A 287 -15.82 -1.36 8.10
N LEU A 288 -16.28 -2.41 7.39
CA LEU A 288 -17.58 -3.01 7.66
C LEU A 288 -17.66 -3.65 9.05
N GLY A 289 -16.55 -4.25 9.52
CA GLY A 289 -16.43 -4.74 10.89
C GLY A 289 -16.60 -3.63 11.93
N SER A 290 -15.99 -2.46 11.71
CA SER A 290 -16.13 -1.29 12.59
C SER A 290 -17.57 -0.79 12.67
N LEU A 291 -18.24 -0.70 11.51
CA LEU A 291 -19.66 -0.35 11.47
C LEU A 291 -20.52 -1.37 12.24
N SER A 292 -20.20 -2.66 12.15
CA SER A 292 -20.86 -3.72 12.92
C SER A 292 -20.61 -3.61 14.42
N TYR A 293 -19.50 -2.99 14.86
CA TYR A 293 -19.22 -2.72 16.28
C TYR A 293 -19.94 -1.50 16.84
N GLY A 294 -20.71 -0.80 16.02
CA GLY A 294 -21.54 0.33 16.43
C GLY A 294 -21.00 1.71 16.06
N PHE A 295 -19.90 1.80 15.29
CA PHE A 295 -19.53 3.07 14.67
C PHE A 295 -20.63 3.51 13.67
N SER A 296 -20.90 4.81 13.65
CA SER A 296 -21.89 5.39 12.74
C SER A 296 -21.35 5.58 11.32
N GLU A 297 -20.04 5.82 11.21
CA GLU A 297 -19.34 6.11 9.96
C GLU A 297 -17.86 5.76 10.12
N VAL A 298 -17.20 5.45 9.01
CA VAL A 298 -15.74 5.30 8.89
C VAL A 298 -15.23 6.34 7.91
N VAL A 299 -14.39 7.25 8.39
CA VAL A 299 -13.74 8.30 7.61
C VAL A 299 -12.27 7.95 7.47
N LEU A 300 -11.79 7.86 6.23
CA LEU A 300 -10.38 7.67 5.90
C LEU A 300 -9.77 9.02 5.56
N LEU A 301 -8.84 9.49 6.40
CA LEU A 301 -8.14 10.75 6.20
C LEU A 301 -6.92 10.52 5.32
N LEU A 302 -6.93 11.08 4.12
CA LEU A 302 -5.83 11.08 3.17
C LEU A 302 -5.07 12.40 3.28
N SER A 303 -3.73 12.33 3.37
CA SER A 303 -2.86 13.50 3.56
C SER A 303 -2.30 14.09 2.26
N GLY A 304 -2.58 13.45 1.12
CA GLY A 304 -2.03 13.84 -0.18
C GLY A 304 -0.70 13.17 -0.53
N ASP A 305 -0.01 12.61 0.47
CA ASP A 305 1.27 11.91 0.29
C ASP A 305 1.10 10.46 -0.18
N GLU A 306 -0.14 9.96 -0.24
CA GLU A 306 -0.43 8.60 -0.65
C GLU A 306 -0.18 8.40 -2.15
N ASP A 307 0.44 7.25 -2.48
CA ASP A 307 0.62 6.84 -3.88
C ASP A 307 -0.73 6.79 -4.61
N PRO A 308 -0.82 7.29 -5.85
CA PRO A 308 -2.06 7.25 -6.64
C PRO A 308 -2.67 5.85 -6.77
N THR A 309 -1.85 4.80 -6.81
CA THR A 309 -2.34 3.40 -6.87
C THR A 309 -3.05 2.99 -5.58
N TYR A 310 -2.56 3.45 -4.43
CA TYR A 310 -3.22 3.21 -3.13
C TYR A 310 -4.54 3.95 -3.03
N ARG A 311 -4.58 5.19 -3.47
CA ARG A 311 -5.81 6.00 -3.50
C ARG A 311 -6.88 5.33 -4.35
N ALA A 312 -6.56 4.94 -5.58
CA ALA A 312 -7.48 4.25 -6.47
C ALA A 312 -8.00 2.92 -5.87
N ALA A 313 -7.12 2.18 -5.17
CA ALA A 313 -7.51 0.95 -4.49
C ALA A 313 -8.47 1.21 -3.31
N LEU A 314 -8.23 2.25 -2.51
CA LEU A 314 -9.10 2.66 -1.40
C LEU A 314 -10.47 3.15 -1.92
N GLU A 315 -10.49 3.96 -2.98
CA GLU A 315 -11.72 4.40 -3.65
C GLU A 315 -12.55 3.21 -4.14
N THR A 316 -11.91 2.25 -4.80
CA THR A 316 -12.55 1.03 -5.28
C THR A 316 -13.17 0.21 -4.15
N GLN A 317 -12.46 0.05 -3.04
CA GLN A 317 -12.96 -0.69 -1.88
C GLN A 317 -14.04 0.07 -1.12
N SER A 318 -13.93 1.39 -1.01
CA SER A 318 -14.96 2.24 -0.40
C SER A 318 -16.27 2.19 -1.21
N ALA A 319 -16.17 2.25 -2.54
CA ALA A 319 -17.32 2.09 -3.42
C ALA A 319 -18.00 0.72 -3.22
N LEU A 320 -17.22 -0.36 -3.09
CA LEU A 320 -17.75 -1.69 -2.81
C LEU A 320 -18.39 -1.78 -1.42
N ALA A 321 -17.75 -1.22 -0.37
CA ALA A 321 -18.31 -1.18 0.97
C ALA A 321 -19.67 -0.48 0.98
N ASN A 322 -19.76 0.68 0.35
CA ASN A 322 -20.99 1.46 0.28
C ASN A 322 -22.06 0.76 -0.58
N ALA A 323 -21.69 0.09 -1.67
CA ALA A 323 -22.63 -0.71 -2.46
C ALA A 323 -23.25 -1.86 -1.66
N ILE A 324 -22.46 -2.54 -0.83
CA ILE A 324 -22.94 -3.59 0.10
C ILE A 324 -23.92 -2.98 1.11
N LEU A 325 -23.57 -1.86 1.73
CA LEU A 325 -24.42 -1.17 2.71
C LEU A 325 -25.75 -0.74 2.07
N MET A 326 -25.69 -0.14 0.88
CA MET A 326 -26.89 0.29 0.14
C MET A 326 -27.77 -0.90 -0.25
N ALA A 327 -27.20 -2.04 -0.62
CA ALA A 327 -27.96 -3.25 -0.92
C ALA A 327 -28.78 -3.74 0.29
N TYR A 328 -28.28 -3.56 1.50
CA TYR A 328 -29.02 -3.85 2.74
C TYR A 328 -29.94 -2.69 3.22
N GLY A 329 -30.05 -1.63 2.42
CA GLY A 329 -30.89 -0.46 2.74
C GLY A 329 -30.28 0.51 3.76
N PHE A 330 -28.97 0.45 3.98
CA PHE A 330 -28.24 1.46 4.76
C PHE A 330 -27.73 2.58 3.83
N ASP A 331 -27.43 3.74 4.43
CA ASP A 331 -26.75 4.81 3.69
C ASP A 331 -25.27 4.51 3.53
N SER A 332 -24.59 5.25 2.65
CA SER A 332 -23.13 5.24 2.55
C SER A 332 -22.49 5.67 3.87
N ARG A 333 -21.56 4.87 4.39
CA ARG A 333 -20.94 5.06 5.71
C ARG A 333 -19.42 4.95 5.70
N VAL A 334 -18.82 4.77 4.52
CA VAL A 334 -17.35 4.75 4.34
C VAL A 334 -16.98 5.89 3.41
N ARG A 335 -16.21 6.86 3.93
CA ARG A 335 -15.82 8.07 3.21
C ARG A 335 -14.31 8.22 3.16
N LEU A 336 -13.78 8.57 1.99
CA LEU A 336 -12.42 9.06 1.83
C LEU A 336 -12.47 10.59 1.82
N VAL A 337 -11.64 11.20 2.65
CA VAL A 337 -11.54 12.66 2.75
C VAL A 337 -10.09 13.08 2.58
N MET A 338 -9.84 13.90 1.57
CA MET A 338 -8.54 14.50 1.35
C MET A 338 -8.39 15.70 2.28
N CYS A 339 -7.35 15.71 3.09
CA CYS A 339 -6.97 16.82 3.95
C CYS A 339 -5.48 17.08 3.77
N GLU A 340 -5.13 18.15 3.10
CA GLU A 340 -3.75 18.58 2.88
C GLU A 340 -3.37 19.72 3.85
N SER A 341 -4.37 20.26 4.55
CA SER A 341 -4.21 21.38 5.48
C SER A 341 -5.05 21.22 6.75
N VAL A 342 -4.74 22.00 7.77
CA VAL A 342 -5.53 22.09 9.02
C VAL A 342 -6.92 22.64 8.75
N GLU A 343 -7.06 23.52 7.76
CA GLU A 343 -8.32 24.14 7.32
C GLU A 343 -9.25 23.08 6.72
N ASP A 344 -8.73 22.11 5.96
CA ASP A 344 -9.52 21.00 5.42
C ASP A 344 -10.07 20.13 6.56
N LEU A 345 -9.21 19.82 7.54
CA LEU A 345 -9.62 19.06 8.73
C LEU A 345 -10.66 19.82 9.57
N GLN A 346 -10.54 21.14 9.70
CA GLN A 346 -11.53 21.98 10.35
C GLN A 346 -12.87 21.96 9.60
N THR A 347 -12.84 21.95 8.28
CA THR A 347 -14.04 21.86 7.43
C THR A 347 -14.73 20.53 7.63
N LEU A 348 -13.99 19.42 7.62
CA LEU A 348 -14.50 18.09 7.95
C LEU A 348 -15.14 18.07 9.36
N SER A 349 -14.45 18.64 10.34
CA SER A 349 -14.95 18.72 11.73
C SER A 349 -16.31 19.41 11.83
N LYS A 350 -16.49 20.55 11.14
CA LYS A 350 -17.75 21.31 11.10
C LYS A 350 -18.85 20.52 10.38
N GLU A 351 -18.52 19.89 9.26
CA GLU A 351 -19.47 19.05 8.51
C GLU A 351 -19.98 17.89 9.35
N MET A 352 -19.08 17.18 10.05
CA MET A 352 -19.44 16.08 10.93
C MET A 352 -20.33 16.53 12.08
N GLY A 353 -20.04 17.70 12.69
CA GLY A 353 -20.89 18.32 13.72
C GLY A 353 -22.30 18.58 13.21
N PHE A 354 -22.41 19.18 12.04
CA PHE A 354 -23.69 19.49 11.40
C PHE A 354 -24.51 18.23 11.03
N LEU A 355 -23.84 17.21 10.47
CA LEU A 355 -24.50 15.93 10.16
C LEU A 355 -25.07 15.29 11.42
N ARG A 356 -24.35 15.35 12.53
CA ARG A 356 -24.82 14.83 13.81
C ARG A 356 -26.04 15.57 14.36
N GLU A 357 -26.01 16.90 14.35
CA GLU A 357 -27.14 17.73 14.82
C GLU A 357 -28.44 17.41 14.06
N ARG A 358 -28.34 17.03 12.79
CA ARG A 358 -29.46 16.58 11.97
C ARG A 358 -29.85 15.12 12.15
N GLY A 359 -29.23 14.40 13.08
CA GLY A 359 -29.50 12.99 13.35
C GLY A 359 -28.95 12.02 12.29
N GLY A 360 -28.06 12.49 11.41
CA GLY A 360 -27.47 11.69 10.32
C GLY A 360 -26.43 10.66 10.74
N LEU A 361 -25.86 10.79 11.95
CA LEU A 361 -24.76 9.94 12.43
C LEU A 361 -25.26 8.98 13.53
N THR A 362 -26.08 8.03 13.15
CA THR A 362 -26.54 6.94 14.02
C THR A 362 -25.89 5.62 13.63
N SER A 363 -25.70 4.72 14.61
CA SER A 363 -25.24 3.35 14.31
C SER A 363 -26.24 2.64 13.38
N ILE A 364 -25.71 1.88 12.40
CA ILE A 364 -26.52 1.16 11.42
C ILE A 364 -27.15 -0.12 12.00
N CYS A 365 -26.54 -0.68 13.05
CA CYS A 365 -26.97 -1.89 13.73
C CYS A 365 -26.54 -1.84 15.21
N PRO A 366 -27.09 -2.68 16.09
CA PRO A 366 -26.55 -2.88 17.44
C PRO A 366 -25.10 -3.35 17.40
N PRO A 367 -24.28 -3.12 18.45
CA PRO A 367 -22.89 -3.60 18.47
C PRO A 367 -22.79 -5.13 18.41
N ALA A 368 -22.00 -5.64 17.46
CA ALA A 368 -21.76 -7.06 17.27
C ALA A 368 -20.87 -7.66 18.37
N SER A 369 -21.12 -8.93 18.72
CA SER A 369 -20.33 -9.68 19.70
C SER A 369 -19.14 -10.42 19.12
N PHE A 370 -19.12 -10.75 17.81
CA PHE A 370 -18.02 -11.47 17.15
C PHE A 370 -16.72 -10.66 17.07
N GLY A 371 -15.59 -11.35 16.91
CA GLY A 371 -14.28 -10.75 16.60
C GLY A 371 -13.94 -10.90 15.13
N LEU A 372 -13.05 -10.05 14.60
CA LEU A 372 -12.50 -10.20 13.25
C LEU A 372 -11.47 -11.33 13.25
N SER A 373 -11.42 -12.11 12.16
CA SER A 373 -10.47 -13.20 11.94
C SER A 373 -9.24 -12.73 11.17
N ASN A 374 -8.14 -13.48 11.28
CA ASN A 374 -6.99 -13.34 10.39
C ASN A 374 -7.31 -13.74 8.94
N GLN A 375 -8.41 -14.44 8.72
CA GLN A 375 -8.88 -14.84 7.41
C GLN A 375 -9.91 -13.82 6.91
N LYS A 376 -9.55 -13.07 5.88
CA LYS A 376 -10.39 -12.00 5.31
C LYS A 376 -11.79 -12.51 4.94
N ARG A 377 -11.88 -13.70 4.34
CA ARG A 377 -13.17 -14.28 3.94
C ARG A 377 -14.06 -14.61 5.14
N GLU A 378 -13.50 -15.19 6.20
CA GLU A 378 -14.26 -15.46 7.43
C GLU A 378 -14.79 -14.17 8.06
N THR A 379 -13.95 -13.14 8.13
CA THR A 379 -14.36 -11.82 8.62
C THR A 379 -15.51 -11.26 7.79
N LEU A 380 -15.39 -11.27 6.45
CA LEU A 380 -16.43 -10.75 5.57
C LEU A 380 -17.74 -11.54 5.70
N GLU A 381 -17.67 -12.87 5.78
CA GLU A 381 -18.88 -13.69 5.98
C GLU A 381 -19.60 -13.36 7.29
N ALA A 382 -18.85 -13.27 8.40
CA ALA A 382 -19.44 -12.90 9.69
C ALA A 382 -20.08 -11.50 9.67
N VAL A 383 -19.41 -10.55 9.03
CA VAL A 383 -19.92 -9.18 8.88
C VAL A 383 -21.15 -9.14 7.98
N LEU A 384 -21.14 -9.81 6.83
CA LEU A 384 -22.27 -9.85 5.89
C LEU A 384 -23.49 -10.52 6.52
N GLU A 385 -23.30 -11.64 7.25
CA GLU A 385 -24.37 -12.31 7.98
C GLU A 385 -24.99 -11.38 9.04
N TYR A 386 -24.15 -10.64 9.75
CA TYR A 386 -24.61 -9.69 10.76
C TYR A 386 -25.36 -8.51 10.15
N LEU A 387 -24.83 -7.92 9.07
CA LEU A 387 -25.49 -6.81 8.37
C LEU A 387 -26.82 -7.24 7.73
N GLN A 388 -26.86 -8.44 7.12
CA GLN A 388 -28.08 -9.02 6.56
C GLN A 388 -29.18 -9.16 7.62
N LYS A 389 -28.82 -9.65 8.84
CA LYS A 389 -29.79 -9.79 9.95
C LYS A 389 -30.40 -8.46 10.37
N HIS A 390 -29.71 -7.32 10.17
CA HIS A 390 -30.17 -5.99 10.52
C HIS A 390 -30.55 -5.14 9.30
N ALA A 391 -30.62 -5.75 8.13
CA ALA A 391 -30.93 -5.06 6.89
C ALA A 391 -32.32 -4.40 6.95
N LYS A 392 -32.42 -3.21 6.37
CA LYS A 392 -33.69 -2.45 6.27
C LYS A 392 -34.50 -2.87 5.06
N THR A 393 -33.83 -3.48 4.06
CA THR A 393 -34.44 -3.99 2.81
C THR A 393 -33.99 -5.40 2.57
N SER A 394 -34.85 -6.24 2.01
CA SER A 394 -34.48 -7.58 1.51
C SER A 394 -33.73 -7.45 0.19
N LEU A 395 -32.75 -8.33 -0.02
CA LEU A 395 -32.07 -8.42 -1.30
C LEU A 395 -33.02 -8.94 -2.39
N PRO A 396 -32.86 -8.51 -3.65
CA PRO A 396 -33.55 -9.11 -4.78
C PRO A 396 -33.25 -10.60 -4.91
N GLU A 397 -34.17 -11.37 -5.50
CA GLU A 397 -34.01 -12.83 -5.67
C GLU A 397 -32.73 -13.19 -6.46
N ASP A 398 -32.40 -12.42 -7.48
CA ASP A 398 -31.18 -12.56 -8.29
C ASP A 398 -29.93 -11.94 -7.65
N GLY A 399 -30.07 -11.38 -6.43
CA GLY A 399 -29.04 -10.63 -5.74
C GLY A 399 -28.94 -9.17 -6.17
N ALA A 400 -28.32 -8.34 -5.33
CA ALA A 400 -28.04 -6.93 -5.64
C ALA A 400 -26.75 -6.82 -6.46
N THR A 401 -26.79 -6.05 -7.56
CA THR A 401 -25.60 -5.80 -8.40
C THR A 401 -24.51 -5.05 -7.63
N LEU A 402 -23.29 -5.52 -7.73
CA LEU A 402 -22.09 -4.90 -7.13
C LEU A 402 -21.16 -4.34 -8.22
N PRO A 403 -20.24 -3.44 -7.86
CA PRO A 403 -19.23 -2.94 -8.79
C PRO A 403 -18.41 -4.08 -9.43
N PRO A 404 -17.90 -3.92 -10.65
CA PRO A 404 -17.10 -4.96 -11.35
C PRO A 404 -15.86 -5.43 -10.60
N SER A 405 -15.32 -4.58 -9.72
CA SER A 405 -14.17 -4.87 -8.86
C SER A 405 -14.53 -5.69 -7.60
N SER A 406 -15.78 -6.11 -7.46
CA SER A 406 -16.24 -6.86 -6.29
C SER A 406 -15.53 -8.20 -6.17
N LEU A 407 -15.14 -8.52 -4.93
CA LEU A 407 -14.65 -9.85 -4.55
C LEU A 407 -15.82 -10.82 -4.17
N LEU A 408 -17.06 -10.33 -4.27
CA LEU A 408 -18.29 -11.09 -4.04
C LEU A 408 -19.06 -11.20 -5.35
N GLY A 409 -19.60 -12.39 -5.62
CA GLY A 409 -20.43 -12.60 -6.81
C GLY A 409 -20.46 -14.04 -7.25
N GLY A 410 -21.32 -14.29 -8.22
CA GLY A 410 -21.51 -15.60 -8.85
C GLY A 410 -20.86 -15.69 -10.23
N LEU A 411 -21.25 -16.73 -10.95
CA LEU A 411 -20.89 -16.98 -12.33
C LEU A 411 -22.17 -17.09 -13.16
N LYS A 412 -22.13 -16.58 -14.39
CA LYS A 412 -23.10 -16.89 -15.43
C LYS A 412 -22.48 -17.92 -16.37
N ILE A 413 -23.21 -18.98 -16.63
CA ILE A 413 -22.79 -20.08 -17.49
C ILE A 413 -23.70 -20.10 -18.72
N ASN A 414 -23.11 -19.99 -19.90
CA ASN A 414 -23.80 -20.26 -21.15
C ASN A 414 -23.85 -21.79 -21.33
N GLN A 415 -25.02 -22.37 -21.06
CA GLN A 415 -25.22 -23.81 -21.10
C GLN A 415 -25.05 -24.39 -22.52
N ASP A 416 -25.44 -23.64 -23.54
CA ASP A 416 -25.31 -24.08 -24.94
C ASP A 416 -23.87 -24.16 -25.42
N ALA A 417 -23.00 -23.30 -24.87
CA ALA A 417 -21.59 -23.29 -25.18
C ALA A 417 -20.75 -24.22 -24.29
N CYS A 418 -21.25 -24.61 -23.11
CA CYS A 418 -20.50 -25.37 -22.14
C CYS A 418 -20.40 -26.85 -22.52
N THR A 419 -19.20 -27.34 -22.82
CA THR A 419 -18.93 -28.77 -23.16
C THR A 419 -18.70 -29.65 -21.94
N LEU A 420 -18.82 -29.11 -20.70
CA LEU A 420 -18.54 -29.82 -19.45
C LEU A 420 -17.11 -30.42 -19.38
N CYS A 421 -16.13 -29.75 -19.97
CA CYS A 421 -14.73 -30.20 -19.99
C CYS A 421 -14.00 -30.12 -18.62
N MET A 422 -14.63 -29.54 -17.60
CA MET A 422 -14.17 -29.39 -16.21
C MET A 422 -12.83 -28.62 -16.04
N SER A 423 -12.32 -27.97 -17.07
CA SER A 423 -11.09 -27.14 -16.98
C SER A 423 -11.20 -26.01 -15.96
N CYS A 424 -12.40 -25.46 -15.79
CA CYS A 424 -12.70 -24.41 -14.80
C CYS A 424 -12.66 -24.94 -13.35
N VAL A 425 -13.02 -26.22 -13.13
CA VAL A 425 -12.94 -26.88 -11.82
C VAL A 425 -11.50 -27.01 -11.39
N SER A 426 -10.65 -27.58 -12.26
CA SER A 426 -9.22 -27.79 -11.96
C SER A 426 -8.44 -26.49 -11.78
N SER A 427 -8.92 -25.37 -12.35
CA SER A 427 -8.27 -24.07 -12.25
C SER A 427 -8.72 -23.25 -11.02
N CYS A 428 -9.84 -23.59 -10.36
CA CYS A 428 -10.36 -22.80 -9.24
C CYS A 428 -9.51 -22.97 -7.97
N PRO A 429 -8.82 -21.92 -7.48
CA PRO A 429 -7.97 -22.06 -6.29
C PRO A 429 -8.77 -22.24 -5.00
N GLU A 430 -9.99 -21.73 -4.95
CA GLU A 430 -10.87 -21.76 -3.77
C GLU A 430 -11.86 -22.93 -3.79
N GLY A 431 -11.84 -23.78 -4.83
CA GLY A 431 -12.75 -24.90 -4.95
C GLY A 431 -14.23 -24.49 -5.07
N ALA A 432 -14.49 -23.30 -5.60
CA ALA A 432 -15.85 -22.82 -5.79
C ALA A 432 -16.60 -23.53 -6.92
N LEU A 433 -15.89 -24.18 -7.84
CA LEU A 433 -16.43 -24.97 -8.94
C LEU A 433 -16.12 -26.45 -8.67
N LEU A 434 -17.14 -27.28 -8.78
CA LEU A 434 -17.07 -28.71 -8.49
C LEU A 434 -17.66 -29.49 -9.65
N ASP A 435 -17.08 -30.63 -9.96
CA ASP A 435 -17.68 -31.65 -10.80
C ASP A 435 -18.62 -32.56 -9.95
N ASN A 436 -19.51 -33.21 -10.63
CA ASN A 436 -20.32 -34.28 -10.00
C ASN A 436 -19.89 -35.62 -10.61
N PRO A 437 -19.36 -36.55 -9.81
CA PRO A 437 -18.90 -37.85 -10.33
C PRO A 437 -20.03 -38.75 -10.85
N ASP A 438 -21.26 -38.53 -10.38
CA ASP A 438 -22.41 -39.39 -10.71
C ASP A 438 -23.22 -38.84 -11.90
N GLU A 439 -23.11 -37.55 -12.19
CA GLU A 439 -23.86 -36.90 -13.26
C GLU A 439 -22.97 -35.86 -14.01
N PRO A 440 -23.13 -35.70 -15.33
CA PRO A 440 -22.41 -34.66 -16.09
C PRO A 440 -22.93 -33.26 -15.72
N LYS A 441 -22.52 -32.78 -14.55
CA LYS A 441 -23.00 -31.52 -13.97
C LYS A 441 -21.86 -30.71 -13.37
N LEU A 442 -21.84 -29.43 -13.66
CA LEU A 442 -20.98 -28.45 -13.01
C LEU A 442 -21.74 -27.80 -11.85
N SER A 443 -21.19 -27.91 -10.64
CA SER A 443 -21.75 -27.28 -9.44
C SER A 443 -20.91 -26.07 -9.05
N PHE A 444 -21.56 -25.06 -8.44
CA PHE A 444 -20.91 -23.79 -8.07
C PHE A 444 -21.36 -23.36 -6.68
N ILE A 445 -20.37 -23.06 -5.81
CA ILE A 445 -20.58 -22.52 -4.45
C ILE A 445 -20.17 -21.06 -4.44
N GLU A 446 -21.15 -20.15 -4.51
CA GLU A 446 -20.90 -18.71 -4.59
C GLU A 446 -20.11 -18.18 -3.38
N LYS A 447 -20.33 -18.72 -2.19
CA LYS A 447 -19.61 -18.35 -0.97
C LYS A 447 -18.09 -18.47 -1.10
N GLN A 448 -17.61 -19.46 -1.85
CA GLN A 448 -16.17 -19.71 -2.04
C GLN A 448 -15.57 -18.88 -3.17
N CYS A 449 -16.40 -18.35 -4.06
CA CYS A 449 -15.93 -17.56 -5.20
C CYS A 449 -15.34 -16.22 -4.76
N VAL A 450 -14.13 -15.92 -5.23
CA VAL A 450 -13.42 -14.65 -4.99
C VAL A 450 -13.37 -13.74 -6.21
N GLN A 451 -14.14 -14.05 -7.24
CA GLN A 451 -14.25 -13.27 -8.49
C GLN A 451 -12.89 -13.01 -9.19
N CYS A 452 -11.93 -13.95 -9.06
CA CYS A 452 -10.58 -13.79 -9.63
C CYS A 452 -10.50 -13.96 -11.16
N GLY A 453 -11.54 -14.51 -11.80
CA GLY A 453 -11.65 -14.64 -13.25
C GLY A 453 -10.83 -15.76 -13.90
N ILE A 454 -10.05 -16.54 -13.14
CA ILE A 454 -9.18 -17.58 -13.72
C ILE A 454 -9.98 -18.67 -14.46
N CYS A 455 -11.15 -19.04 -13.96
CA CYS A 455 -12.06 -20.01 -14.60
C CYS A 455 -12.59 -19.47 -15.95
N VAL A 456 -12.84 -18.16 -16.06
CA VAL A 456 -13.25 -17.50 -17.30
C VAL A 456 -12.14 -17.58 -18.35
N GLN A 457 -10.90 -17.26 -17.95
CA GLN A 457 -9.73 -17.29 -18.85
C GLN A 457 -9.31 -18.72 -19.24
N THR A 458 -9.63 -19.71 -18.40
CA THR A 458 -9.29 -21.13 -18.66
C THR A 458 -10.34 -21.80 -19.53
N CYS A 459 -11.57 -21.26 -19.63
CA CYS A 459 -12.64 -21.88 -20.39
C CYS A 459 -12.36 -21.80 -21.91
N PRO A 460 -12.18 -22.94 -22.61
CA PRO A 460 -11.89 -22.94 -24.04
C PRO A 460 -13.09 -22.46 -24.88
N GLU A 461 -14.30 -22.66 -24.36
CA GLU A 461 -15.56 -22.32 -25.04
C GLU A 461 -16.06 -20.92 -24.70
N ASN A 462 -15.33 -20.15 -23.86
CA ASN A 462 -15.77 -18.85 -23.34
C ASN A 462 -17.20 -18.88 -22.74
N ALA A 463 -17.59 -20.03 -22.17
CA ALA A 463 -18.94 -20.24 -21.64
C ALA A 463 -19.17 -19.58 -20.27
N LEU A 464 -18.14 -19.02 -19.62
CA LEU A 464 -18.21 -18.47 -18.26
C LEU A 464 -18.03 -16.95 -18.28
N THR A 465 -18.84 -16.23 -17.49
CA THR A 465 -18.67 -14.81 -17.21
C THR A 465 -18.84 -14.52 -15.72
N LEU A 466 -18.06 -13.60 -15.18
CA LEU A 466 -18.21 -13.13 -13.80
C LEU A 466 -19.53 -12.36 -13.66
N ASN A 467 -20.19 -12.52 -12.51
CA ASN A 467 -21.41 -11.84 -12.17
C ASN A 467 -21.29 -11.20 -10.77
N PRO A 468 -20.66 -10.02 -10.65
CA PRO A 468 -20.53 -9.31 -9.38
C PRO A 468 -21.90 -9.01 -8.77
N ARG A 469 -22.21 -9.65 -7.65
CA ARG A 469 -23.51 -9.49 -6.98
C ARG A 469 -23.39 -9.82 -5.49
N LEU A 470 -24.36 -9.34 -4.71
CA LEU A 470 -24.59 -9.72 -3.34
C LEU A 470 -25.88 -10.51 -3.24
N GLN A 471 -25.78 -11.76 -2.86
CA GLN A 471 -26.91 -12.63 -2.51
C GLN A 471 -27.01 -12.83 -1.01
N THR A 472 -28.15 -13.38 -0.54
CA THR A 472 -28.31 -13.75 0.86
C THR A 472 -27.28 -14.80 1.27
N VAL A 473 -26.96 -14.84 2.55
CA VAL A 473 -25.97 -15.79 3.10
C VAL A 473 -26.40 -17.23 2.82
N GLU A 474 -27.70 -17.50 2.86
CA GLU A 474 -28.29 -18.82 2.59
C GLU A 474 -28.11 -19.23 1.13
N GLN A 475 -28.44 -18.35 0.20
CA GLN A 475 -28.29 -18.61 -1.24
C GLN A 475 -26.83 -18.78 -1.66
N ARG A 476 -25.90 -18.09 -1.02
CA ARG A 476 -24.46 -18.21 -1.31
C ARG A 476 -23.86 -19.53 -0.85
N LYS A 477 -24.48 -20.22 0.10
CA LYS A 477 -24.04 -21.52 0.63
C LYS A 477 -24.53 -22.70 -0.22
N GLN A 478 -25.55 -22.49 -1.06
CA GLN A 478 -26.12 -23.48 -1.96
C GLN A 478 -25.30 -23.61 -3.23
#